data_9d4fc62d7810f65f3e508d2225b60c3e
#
_entry.id   9d4fc62d7810f65f3e508d2225b60c3e
#
_cell.length_a   1.000
_cell.length_b   1.000
_cell.length_c   1.000
_cell.angle_alpha   90.00
_cell.angle_beta   90.00
_cell.angle_gamma   90.00
#
_symmetry.space_group_name_H-M   'P 1'
#
loop_
_entity.id
_entity.type
_entity.pdbx_description
1 polymer ?
#
loop_
_entity_poly.entity_id
_entity_poly.type
_entity_poly.pdbx_seq_one_letter_code
_entity_poly.pdbx_strand_id
1 'polypeptide(L)'
;DYAQDAGVNFFDTAELYPVPPSSKTRGETSRIIGRWIKNKRNRNKIIIADKIVGRSGMDWFREDSEQTRLNKSQISFALDRSLKDLDTDYIDLYQLHWPDRPINVFSGLEYVHKETEENNTILEVIETLEESIKKGKIRSFGISNETPWGTSEYLKFSEIKKLSRVVSIQNPYNLLNRSFEVGLSEISIRENVGLLAYSPLASGTLSGKYLDGKLPEGSRLKLFGNRYPRYRTPNSENAIKEYIKIANTYNLDPCQMAIKFCEIKPFVTSVLIGATKMDQLKLNIDSVNIELSNKILEDINKVQLVYSNPCP
;
A
#
# COMPACT_ATOMS: atom_id res chain seq x y z
N ASP A 1 10.12 -17.19 5.71
CA ASP A 1 11.35 -17.85 5.25
C ASP A 1 11.33 -17.97 3.72
N TYR A 2 10.39 -18.71 3.16
CA TYR A 2 10.30 -18.92 1.71
C TYR A 2 10.43 -17.64 0.87
N ALA A 3 9.74 -16.57 1.25
CA ALA A 3 9.79 -15.30 0.52
C ALA A 3 11.22 -14.73 0.52
N GLN A 4 11.90 -14.75 1.68
CA GLN A 4 13.27 -14.29 1.80
C GLN A 4 14.24 -15.17 0.99
N ASP A 5 14.08 -16.50 1.04
CA ASP A 5 14.89 -17.45 0.28
C ASP A 5 14.67 -17.27 -1.24
N ALA A 6 13.51 -16.81 -1.66
CA ALA A 6 13.19 -16.44 -3.04
C ALA A 6 13.63 -15.01 -3.44
N GLY A 7 14.37 -14.30 -2.59
CA GLY A 7 14.93 -12.97 -2.88
C GLY A 7 14.05 -11.78 -2.43
N VAL A 8 12.88 -12.01 -1.84
CA VAL A 8 12.06 -10.93 -1.28
C VAL A 8 12.73 -10.39 -0.01
N ASN A 9 13.13 -9.13 -0.04
CA ASN A 9 13.82 -8.48 1.08
C ASN A 9 13.08 -7.28 1.67
N PHE A 10 11.91 -6.89 1.14
CA PHE A 10 11.09 -5.77 1.59
C PHE A 10 9.85 -6.28 2.32
N PHE A 11 9.72 -5.95 3.61
CA PHE A 11 8.62 -6.38 4.48
C PHE A 11 7.83 -5.16 4.94
N ASP A 12 6.55 -5.09 4.55
CA ASP A 12 5.66 -3.97 4.82
C ASP A 12 4.67 -4.32 5.93
N THR A 13 4.61 -3.48 6.96
CA THR A 13 3.66 -3.56 8.06
C THR A 13 3.04 -2.19 8.37
N ALA A 14 2.28 -2.07 9.45
CA ALA A 14 1.73 -0.83 9.96
C ALA A 14 1.29 -0.98 11.43
N GLU A 15 1.30 0.11 12.21
CA GLU A 15 0.75 0.10 13.58
C GLU A 15 -0.70 -0.41 13.64
N LEU A 16 -1.44 -0.24 12.53
CA LEU A 16 -2.82 -0.68 12.35
C LEU A 16 -2.97 -2.20 12.23
N TYR A 17 -1.96 -2.91 11.69
CA TYR A 17 -2.12 -4.30 11.26
C TYR A 17 -2.14 -5.31 12.42
N PRO A 18 -2.89 -6.42 12.26
CA PRO A 18 -3.60 -6.91 11.06
C PRO A 18 -4.92 -6.19 10.75
N VAL A 19 -5.43 -6.42 9.55
CA VAL A 19 -6.76 -5.99 9.11
C VAL A 19 -7.72 -7.18 9.15
N PRO A 20 -8.90 -7.04 9.74
CA PRO A 20 -9.55 -5.85 10.31
C PRO A 20 -8.86 -5.31 11.57
N PRO A 21 -8.70 -3.97 11.67
CA PRO A 21 -8.04 -3.39 12.83
C PRO A 21 -8.91 -3.48 14.08
N SER A 22 -8.26 -3.72 15.21
CA SER A 22 -8.90 -3.67 16.53
C SER A 22 -7.88 -3.29 17.61
N SER A 23 -8.37 -2.75 18.72
CA SER A 23 -7.53 -2.44 19.88
C SER A 23 -6.77 -3.65 20.43
N LYS A 24 -7.35 -4.86 20.28
CA LYS A 24 -6.78 -6.12 20.78
C LYS A 24 -5.64 -6.66 19.91
N THR A 25 -5.67 -6.40 18.60
CA THR A 25 -4.76 -7.04 17.64
C THR A 25 -3.77 -6.08 16.98
N ARG A 26 -3.93 -4.76 17.17
CA ARG A 26 -3.04 -3.76 16.57
C ARG A 26 -1.57 -4.06 16.89
N GLY A 27 -0.70 -3.86 15.91
CA GLY A 27 0.74 -4.12 16.04
C GLY A 27 1.15 -5.59 16.05
N GLU A 28 0.20 -6.54 16.01
CA GLU A 28 0.55 -7.98 16.06
C GLU A 28 1.37 -8.41 14.83
N THR A 29 1.09 -7.82 13.66
CA THR A 29 1.90 -8.09 12.46
C THR A 29 3.36 -7.66 12.67
N SER A 30 3.59 -6.47 13.25
CA SER A 30 4.93 -5.97 13.55
C SER A 30 5.63 -6.85 14.59
N ARG A 31 4.92 -7.29 15.64
CA ARG A 31 5.47 -8.23 16.63
C ARG A 31 5.85 -9.59 16.05
N ILE A 32 5.07 -10.11 15.09
CA ILE A 32 5.40 -11.35 14.39
C ILE A 32 6.69 -11.18 13.57
N ILE A 33 6.81 -10.07 12.84
CA ILE A 33 8.02 -9.74 12.07
C ILE A 33 9.21 -9.59 13.02
N GLY A 34 9.08 -8.86 14.12
CA GLY A 34 10.13 -8.68 15.13
C GLY A 34 10.65 -9.99 15.68
N ARG A 35 9.75 -10.90 16.10
CA ARG A 35 10.13 -12.25 16.55
C ARG A 35 10.88 -13.03 15.48
N TRP A 36 10.44 -12.93 14.23
CA TRP A 36 11.09 -13.62 13.11
C TRP A 36 12.51 -13.07 12.86
N ILE A 37 12.67 -11.74 12.83
CA ILE A 37 13.97 -11.08 12.64
C ILE A 37 14.95 -11.49 13.73
N LYS A 38 14.52 -11.46 14.99
CA LYS A 38 15.33 -11.84 16.15
C LYS A 38 15.80 -13.29 16.05
N ASN A 39 14.90 -14.20 15.70
CA ASN A 39 15.22 -15.62 15.55
C ASN A 39 16.20 -15.89 14.38
N LYS A 40 16.05 -15.19 13.28
CA LYS A 40 16.86 -15.34 12.07
C LYS A 40 18.15 -14.53 12.11
N ARG A 41 18.25 -13.52 12.96
CA ARG A 41 19.37 -12.57 13.03
C ARG A 41 19.69 -11.94 11.67
N ASN A 42 18.62 -11.55 10.92
CA ASN A 42 18.71 -11.12 9.54
C ASN A 42 18.31 -9.64 9.33
N ARG A 43 18.23 -8.83 10.41
CA ARG A 43 17.78 -7.43 10.34
C ARG A 43 18.51 -6.60 9.28
N ASN A 44 19.80 -6.81 9.11
CA ASN A 44 20.64 -6.09 8.15
C ASN A 44 20.49 -6.59 6.70
N LYS A 45 19.75 -7.67 6.47
CA LYS A 45 19.51 -8.26 5.14
C LYS A 45 18.16 -7.91 4.57
N ILE A 46 17.33 -7.16 5.32
CA ILE A 46 15.95 -6.86 4.96
C ILE A 46 15.67 -5.36 5.12
N ILE A 47 14.70 -4.91 4.37
CA ILE A 47 14.10 -3.57 4.45
C ILE A 47 12.77 -3.72 5.18
N ILE A 48 12.59 -3.00 6.29
CA ILE A 48 11.34 -2.93 7.02
C ILE A 48 10.67 -1.61 6.74
N ALA A 49 9.44 -1.69 6.24
CA ALA A 49 8.55 -0.55 6.15
C ALA A 49 7.44 -0.67 7.20
N ASP A 50 7.19 0.40 7.96
CA ASP A 50 6.08 0.50 8.89
C ASP A 50 5.31 1.81 8.67
N LYS A 51 4.11 1.95 9.24
CA LYS A 51 3.24 3.10 8.96
C LYS A 51 2.54 3.60 10.22
N ILE A 52 2.49 4.93 10.35
CA ILE A 52 1.61 5.61 11.29
C ILE A 52 0.23 5.86 10.66
N VAL A 53 -0.83 5.62 11.42
CA VAL A 53 -2.23 5.94 11.03
C VAL A 53 -2.39 7.46 10.91
N GLY A 54 -2.96 7.91 9.77
CA GLY A 54 -3.35 9.30 9.57
C GLY A 54 -4.61 9.69 10.37
N ARG A 55 -5.25 10.81 10.02
CA ARG A 55 -6.48 11.28 10.68
C ARG A 55 -7.56 10.19 10.69
N SER A 56 -8.08 9.85 11.86
CA SER A 56 -9.24 8.97 11.99
C SER A 56 -9.97 9.18 13.32
N GLY A 57 -11.21 8.68 13.39
CA GLY A 57 -11.98 8.63 14.64
C GLY A 57 -11.62 7.44 15.54
N MET A 58 -10.56 6.68 15.23
CA MET A 58 -10.12 5.56 16.06
C MET A 58 -9.36 6.08 17.28
N ASP A 59 -9.99 6.08 18.42
CA ASP A 59 -9.52 6.65 19.69
C ASP A 59 -8.64 5.68 20.51
N TRP A 60 -8.55 4.44 20.11
CA TRP A 60 -7.81 3.38 20.83
C TRP A 60 -6.34 3.22 20.42
N PHE A 61 -5.84 4.04 19.50
CA PHE A 61 -4.43 4.03 19.09
C PHE A 61 -3.52 4.79 20.05
N ARG A 62 -4.05 5.82 20.72
CA ARG A 62 -3.30 6.73 21.61
C ARG A 62 -3.72 6.49 23.05
N GLU A 63 -2.82 6.83 24.00
CA GLU A 63 -3.02 6.52 25.43
C GLU A 63 -4.21 7.27 26.02
N ASP A 64 -4.39 8.53 25.61
CA ASP A 64 -5.45 9.40 26.13
C ASP A 64 -6.75 9.33 25.32
N SER A 65 -6.94 8.25 24.57
CA SER A 65 -8.10 8.07 23.67
C SER A 65 -8.26 9.22 22.68
N GLU A 66 -7.18 9.89 22.32
CA GLU A 66 -7.16 10.92 21.29
C GLU A 66 -7.39 10.32 19.90
N GLN A 67 -8.11 11.07 19.06
CA GLN A 67 -8.19 10.76 17.64
C GLN A 67 -6.81 10.78 16.99
N THR A 68 -6.57 9.88 16.05
CA THR A 68 -5.27 9.81 15.37
C THR A 68 -5.03 11.02 14.49
N ARG A 69 -3.83 11.58 14.61
CA ARG A 69 -3.36 12.76 13.87
C ARG A 69 -1.87 12.59 13.51
N LEU A 70 -1.41 13.39 12.56
CA LEU A 70 0.01 13.44 12.18
C LEU A 70 0.71 14.65 12.83
N ASN A 71 0.49 14.88 14.13
CA ASN A 71 1.24 15.89 14.90
C ASN A 71 2.53 15.28 15.48
N LYS A 72 3.42 16.16 15.94
CA LYS A 72 4.74 15.78 16.46
C LYS A 72 4.69 14.75 17.59
N SER A 73 3.78 14.94 18.55
CA SER A 73 3.66 14.01 19.70
C SER A 73 3.20 12.63 19.26
N GLN A 74 2.18 12.55 18.43
CA GLN A 74 1.63 11.27 17.95
C GLN A 74 2.56 10.55 16.99
N ILE A 75 3.28 11.26 16.11
CA ILE A 75 4.30 10.65 15.24
C ILE A 75 5.41 10.03 16.11
N SER A 76 5.91 10.77 17.11
CA SER A 76 6.96 10.27 17.99
C SER A 76 6.51 9.06 18.80
N PHE A 77 5.33 9.11 19.39
CA PHE A 77 4.72 8.02 20.14
C PHE A 77 4.51 6.75 19.27
N ALA A 78 3.92 6.92 18.08
CA ALA A 78 3.67 5.81 17.18
C ALA A 78 4.97 5.15 16.69
N LEU A 79 5.99 5.96 16.37
CA LEU A 79 7.29 5.46 15.96
C LEU A 79 7.98 4.66 17.08
N ASP A 80 8.00 5.17 18.30
CA ASP A 80 8.62 4.47 19.43
C ASP A 80 7.94 3.15 19.74
N ARG A 81 6.62 3.11 19.57
CA ARG A 81 5.83 1.89 19.69
C ARG A 81 6.10 0.90 18.55
N SER A 82 6.21 1.37 17.33
CA SER A 82 6.58 0.55 16.16
C SER A 82 7.95 -0.10 16.35
N LEU A 83 8.94 0.65 16.81
CA LEU A 83 10.28 0.14 17.12
C LEU A 83 10.23 -0.96 18.20
N LYS A 84 9.44 -0.74 19.25
CA LYS A 84 9.21 -1.72 20.32
C LYS A 84 8.52 -2.99 19.80
N ASP A 85 7.45 -2.85 19.03
CA ASP A 85 6.70 -3.98 18.47
C ASP A 85 7.56 -4.79 17.48
N LEU A 86 8.43 -4.14 16.72
CA LEU A 86 9.38 -4.76 15.79
C LEU A 86 10.65 -5.32 16.46
N ASP A 87 10.90 -5.01 17.73
CA ASP A 87 12.13 -5.36 18.48
C ASP A 87 13.41 -4.95 17.69
N THR A 88 13.44 -3.70 17.23
CA THR A 88 14.54 -3.13 16.42
C THR A 88 14.81 -1.67 16.78
N ASP A 89 16.03 -1.21 16.58
CA ASP A 89 16.44 0.17 16.87
C ASP A 89 16.10 1.14 15.74
N TYR A 90 15.83 0.64 14.55
CA TYR A 90 15.51 1.48 13.39
C TYR A 90 14.54 0.83 12.43
N ILE A 91 13.79 1.67 11.70
CA ILE A 91 12.93 1.31 10.57
C ILE A 91 13.55 1.88 9.28
N ASP A 92 13.60 1.10 8.19
CA ASP A 92 14.19 1.58 6.95
C ASP A 92 13.30 2.60 6.23
N LEU A 93 11.99 2.36 6.20
CA LEU A 93 11.00 3.23 5.60
C LEU A 93 9.81 3.44 6.53
N TYR A 94 9.65 4.65 7.10
CA TYR A 94 8.49 4.97 7.91
C TYR A 94 7.48 5.76 7.09
N GLN A 95 6.24 5.29 7.01
CA GLN A 95 5.25 5.81 6.08
C GLN A 95 4.08 6.48 6.81
N LEU A 96 3.55 7.53 6.22
CA LEU A 96 2.27 8.12 6.60
C LEU A 96 1.17 7.33 5.91
N HIS A 97 0.37 6.56 6.66
CA HIS A 97 -0.57 5.57 6.11
C HIS A 97 -1.68 6.21 5.26
N TRP A 98 -2.11 7.43 5.62
CA TRP A 98 -2.93 8.35 4.84
C TRP A 98 -2.80 9.77 5.37
N PRO A 99 -3.19 10.78 4.59
CA PRO A 99 -3.06 12.18 5.00
C PRO A 99 -3.84 12.55 6.25
N ASP A 100 -3.36 13.59 6.95
CA ASP A 100 -4.07 14.20 8.08
C ASP A 100 -5.21 15.11 7.64
N ARG A 101 -5.14 15.67 6.43
CA ARG A 101 -6.21 16.48 5.86
C ARG A 101 -7.35 15.62 5.30
N PRO A 102 -8.61 16.15 5.27
CA PRO A 102 -9.71 15.44 4.64
C PRO A 102 -9.51 15.30 3.14
N ILE A 103 -9.41 14.06 2.70
CA ILE A 103 -9.39 13.69 1.28
C ILE A 103 -10.21 12.42 1.06
N ASN A 104 -10.48 12.09 -0.19
CA ASN A 104 -11.10 10.84 -0.56
C ASN A 104 -10.04 9.71 -0.56
N VAL A 105 -9.93 8.96 0.55
CA VAL A 105 -8.80 8.04 0.76
C VAL A 105 -9.01 6.66 0.15
N PHE A 106 -10.16 6.04 0.35
CA PHE A 106 -10.31 4.60 0.08
C PHE A 106 -11.43 4.25 -0.91
N SER A 107 -12.11 5.22 -1.47
CA SER A 107 -13.19 4.97 -2.43
C SER A 107 -13.58 6.22 -3.21
N GLY A 108 -13.98 6.01 -4.46
CA GLY A 108 -14.47 7.07 -5.34
C GLY A 108 -13.35 7.93 -5.96
N LEU A 109 -13.69 8.59 -7.04
CA LEU A 109 -12.80 9.48 -7.79
C LEU A 109 -13.08 10.97 -7.48
N GLU A 110 -14.24 11.26 -6.92
CA GLU A 110 -14.68 12.64 -6.67
C GLU A 110 -13.93 13.21 -5.47
N TYR A 111 -13.33 14.38 -5.65
CA TYR A 111 -12.78 15.19 -4.58
C TYR A 111 -13.81 16.21 -4.11
N VAL A 112 -14.17 16.14 -2.83
CA VAL A 112 -15.03 17.15 -2.18
C VAL A 112 -14.17 17.92 -1.17
N HIS A 113 -13.94 19.21 -1.46
CA HIS A 113 -13.19 20.06 -0.56
C HIS A 113 -13.91 20.24 0.79
N LYS A 114 -13.16 20.04 1.86
CA LYS A 114 -13.62 20.31 3.23
C LYS A 114 -12.58 21.14 3.93
N GLU A 115 -12.96 22.35 4.31
CA GLU A 115 -12.13 23.16 5.20
C GLU A 115 -12.11 22.52 6.59
N THR A 116 -10.93 22.53 7.21
CA THR A 116 -10.75 22.09 8.59
C THR A 116 -9.85 23.09 9.31
N GLU A 117 -10.29 23.51 10.49
CA GLU A 117 -9.56 24.48 11.32
C GLU A 117 -8.30 23.88 11.97
N GLU A 118 -8.23 22.55 12.06
CA GLU A 118 -7.16 21.81 12.75
C GLU A 118 -6.36 20.96 11.79
N ASN A 119 -5.47 21.54 11.04
CA ASN A 119 -4.56 20.78 10.20
C ASN A 119 -3.12 20.89 10.68
N ASN A 120 -2.48 19.76 10.97
CA ASN A 120 -1.03 19.74 10.99
C ASN A 120 -0.53 19.99 9.57
N THR A 121 0.37 20.93 9.42
CA THR A 121 0.90 21.26 8.10
C THR A 121 1.83 20.15 7.62
N ILE A 122 1.92 19.97 6.32
CA ILE A 122 2.88 19.04 5.72
C ILE A 122 4.31 19.37 6.17
N LEU A 123 4.63 20.65 6.34
CA LEU A 123 5.93 21.10 6.81
C LEU A 123 6.25 20.57 8.23
N GLU A 124 5.33 20.71 9.19
CA GLU A 124 5.51 20.20 10.56
C GLU A 124 5.71 18.69 10.60
N VAL A 125 4.99 17.96 9.73
CA VAL A 125 5.16 16.52 9.57
C VAL A 125 6.58 16.19 9.08
N ILE A 126 7.06 16.87 8.03
CA ILE A 126 8.42 16.65 7.48
C ILE A 126 9.48 16.98 8.55
N GLU A 127 9.36 18.11 9.25
CA GLU A 127 10.28 18.50 10.32
C GLU A 127 10.36 17.45 11.44
N THR A 128 9.23 16.87 11.80
CA THR A 128 9.16 15.79 12.82
C THR A 128 9.83 14.50 12.33
N LEU A 129 9.63 14.14 11.08
CA LEU A 129 10.27 12.96 10.47
C LEU A 129 11.78 13.18 10.30
N GLU A 130 12.20 14.40 9.94
CA GLU A 130 13.61 14.80 9.87
C GLU A 130 14.32 14.64 11.24
N GLU A 131 13.67 15.05 12.34
CA GLU A 131 14.20 14.81 13.69
C GLU A 131 14.38 13.30 13.96
N SER A 132 13.47 12.48 13.49
CA SER A 132 13.51 11.02 13.65
C SER A 132 14.62 10.38 12.81
N ILE A 133 14.89 10.90 11.61
CA ILE A 133 16.04 10.52 10.77
C ILE A 133 17.35 10.88 11.47
N LYS A 134 17.49 12.12 11.96
CA LYS A 134 18.69 12.58 12.68
C LYS A 134 18.97 11.77 13.95
N LYS A 135 17.93 11.28 14.62
CA LYS A 135 18.05 10.37 15.79
C LYS A 135 18.36 8.92 15.39
N GLY A 136 18.41 8.60 14.11
CA GLY A 136 18.65 7.25 13.60
C GLY A 136 17.51 6.26 13.78
N LYS A 137 16.32 6.72 14.19
CA LYS A 137 15.13 5.87 14.39
C LYS A 137 14.51 5.41 13.08
N ILE A 138 14.59 6.23 12.03
CA ILE A 138 14.18 5.88 10.67
C ILE A 138 15.28 6.27 9.68
N ARG A 139 15.39 5.53 8.56
CA ARG A 139 16.35 5.86 7.50
C ARG A 139 15.76 6.82 6.47
N SER A 140 14.48 6.64 6.16
CA SER A 140 13.73 7.43 5.19
C SER A 140 12.26 7.43 5.53
N PHE A 141 11.50 8.33 4.88
CA PHE A 141 10.05 8.32 5.01
C PHE A 141 9.35 8.29 3.65
N GLY A 142 8.13 7.76 3.67
CA GLY A 142 7.22 7.68 2.53
C GLY A 142 5.83 8.16 2.89
N ILE A 143 5.02 8.33 1.87
CA ILE A 143 3.60 8.69 1.99
C ILE A 143 2.74 7.57 1.43
N SER A 144 1.49 7.49 1.85
CA SER A 144 0.56 6.48 1.35
C SER A 144 -0.84 7.07 1.21
N ASN A 145 -1.60 6.57 0.23
CA ASN A 145 -2.92 7.08 -0.09
C ASN A 145 -2.92 8.61 -0.34
N GLU A 146 -1.81 9.09 -0.89
CA GLU A 146 -1.60 10.52 -1.11
C GLU A 146 -2.03 10.92 -2.53
N THR A 147 -2.37 12.19 -2.68
CA THR A 147 -2.79 12.81 -3.93
C THR A 147 -1.62 13.47 -4.67
N PRO A 148 -1.77 13.81 -5.96
CA PRO A 148 -0.76 14.58 -6.69
C PRO A 148 -0.41 15.90 -5.98
N TRP A 149 -1.43 16.63 -5.49
CA TRP A 149 -1.21 17.88 -4.77
C TRP A 149 -0.36 17.68 -3.51
N GLY A 150 -0.75 16.74 -2.66
CA GLY A 150 -0.01 16.50 -1.41
C GLY A 150 1.40 16.01 -1.66
N THR A 151 1.60 15.13 -2.63
CA THR A 151 2.93 14.67 -3.03
C THR A 151 3.82 15.84 -3.45
N SER A 152 3.30 16.76 -4.28
CA SER A 152 4.02 17.96 -4.73
C SER A 152 4.36 18.90 -3.54
N GLU A 153 3.46 19.05 -2.57
CA GLU A 153 3.73 19.88 -1.39
C GLU A 153 4.81 19.26 -0.49
N TYR A 154 4.84 17.92 -0.30
CA TYR A 154 5.94 17.24 0.41
C TYR A 154 7.28 17.51 -0.27
N LEU A 155 7.35 17.37 -1.59
CA LEU A 155 8.57 17.60 -2.35
C LEU A 155 9.02 19.07 -2.29
N LYS A 156 8.11 19.99 -2.50
CA LYS A 156 8.34 21.44 -2.44
C LYS A 156 8.87 21.89 -1.08
N PHE A 157 8.24 21.49 0.02
CA PHE A 157 8.70 21.88 1.36
C PHE A 157 10.06 21.25 1.69
N SER A 158 10.31 20.02 1.29
CA SER A 158 11.62 19.38 1.47
C SER A 158 12.72 20.16 0.74
N GLU A 159 12.47 20.62 -0.49
CA GLU A 159 13.43 21.40 -1.26
C GLU A 159 13.67 22.77 -0.66
N ILE A 160 12.60 23.55 -0.40
CA ILE A 160 12.70 24.92 0.12
C ILE A 160 13.39 24.95 1.50
N LYS A 161 13.08 23.98 2.36
CA LYS A 161 13.62 23.89 3.73
C LYS A 161 14.89 23.06 3.82
N LYS A 162 15.36 22.47 2.73
CA LYS A 162 16.53 21.56 2.69
C LYS A 162 16.42 20.42 3.70
N LEU A 163 15.24 19.81 3.76
CA LEU A 163 14.93 18.65 4.60
C LEU A 163 14.96 17.38 3.76
N SER A 164 14.93 16.24 4.42
CA SER A 164 14.84 14.93 3.75
C SER A 164 13.60 14.86 2.86
N ARG A 165 13.76 14.26 1.66
CA ARG A 165 12.67 14.09 0.69
C ARG A 165 11.86 12.83 1.00
N VAL A 166 10.58 12.87 0.66
CA VAL A 166 9.78 11.67 0.51
C VAL A 166 10.39 10.76 -0.56
N VAL A 167 10.56 9.45 -0.25
CA VAL A 167 11.23 8.51 -1.15
C VAL A 167 10.26 7.57 -1.87
N SER A 168 9.04 7.42 -1.39
CA SER A 168 8.05 6.52 -1.99
C SER A 168 6.62 6.98 -1.74
N ILE A 169 5.73 6.55 -2.63
CA ILE A 169 4.28 6.66 -2.48
C ILE A 169 3.72 5.23 -2.42
N GLN A 170 2.96 4.89 -1.39
CA GLN A 170 2.26 3.60 -1.34
C GLN A 170 0.77 3.79 -1.62
N ASN A 171 0.33 3.52 -2.83
CA ASN A 171 -1.06 3.71 -3.28
C ASN A 171 -1.61 2.44 -3.95
N PRO A 172 -2.96 2.31 -4.06
CA PRO A 172 -3.54 1.19 -4.78
C PRO A 172 -3.20 1.27 -6.27
N TYR A 173 -2.78 0.15 -6.83
CA TYR A 173 -2.60 0.04 -8.28
C TYR A 173 -2.82 -1.40 -8.73
N ASN A 174 -3.77 -1.60 -9.65
CA ASN A 174 -4.10 -2.89 -10.22
C ASN A 174 -4.97 -2.72 -11.48
N LEU A 175 -5.31 -3.81 -12.14
CA LEU A 175 -6.12 -3.82 -13.37
C LEU A 175 -7.52 -3.18 -13.22
N LEU A 176 -8.06 -3.10 -11.99
CA LEU A 176 -9.38 -2.49 -11.72
C LEU A 176 -9.26 -1.05 -11.19
N ASN A 177 -8.06 -0.60 -10.86
CA ASN A 177 -7.77 0.74 -10.37
C ASN A 177 -6.43 1.22 -10.92
N ARG A 178 -6.48 2.02 -11.95
CA ARG A 178 -5.32 2.64 -12.61
C ARG A 178 -5.26 4.16 -12.39
N SER A 179 -5.98 4.66 -11.37
CA SER A 179 -6.05 6.10 -11.09
C SER A 179 -4.68 6.73 -10.82
N PHE A 180 -3.70 5.96 -10.33
CA PHE A 180 -2.33 6.41 -10.16
C PHE A 180 -1.66 6.87 -11.48
N GLU A 181 -2.08 6.34 -12.61
CA GLU A 181 -1.57 6.74 -13.93
C GLU A 181 -1.91 8.19 -14.27
N VAL A 182 -2.91 8.77 -13.60
CA VAL A 182 -3.35 10.15 -13.81
C VAL A 182 -2.63 11.07 -12.81
N GLY A 183 -1.59 11.73 -13.26
CA GLY A 183 -0.82 12.72 -12.49
C GLY A 183 0.30 12.12 -11.61
N LEU A 184 0.02 11.13 -10.76
CA LEU A 184 1.03 10.57 -9.86
C LEU A 184 2.14 9.80 -10.59
N SER A 185 1.85 9.14 -11.69
CA SER A 185 2.85 8.43 -12.48
C SER A 185 3.93 9.36 -13.04
N GLU A 186 3.55 10.55 -13.51
CA GLU A 186 4.49 11.54 -14.00
C GLU A 186 5.35 12.09 -12.85
N ILE A 187 4.74 12.43 -11.71
CA ILE A 187 5.46 12.86 -10.50
C ILE A 187 6.46 11.78 -10.07
N SER A 188 6.04 10.52 -10.00
CA SER A 188 6.90 9.41 -9.59
C SER A 188 8.15 9.30 -10.45
N ILE A 189 8.01 9.43 -11.77
CA ILE A 189 9.13 9.34 -12.71
C ILE A 189 10.03 10.57 -12.63
N ARG A 190 9.45 11.78 -12.69
CA ARG A 190 10.22 13.02 -12.74
C ARG A 190 10.93 13.35 -11.44
N GLU A 191 10.26 13.05 -10.33
CA GLU A 191 10.76 13.35 -8.99
C GLU A 191 11.49 12.17 -8.32
N ASN A 192 11.57 11.03 -9.01
CA ASN A 192 12.17 9.80 -8.49
C ASN A 192 11.56 9.37 -7.14
N VAL A 193 10.23 9.38 -7.05
CA VAL A 193 9.44 8.96 -5.88
C VAL A 193 8.57 7.77 -6.31
N GLY A 194 9.11 6.56 -6.21
CA GLY A 194 8.51 5.38 -6.80
C GLY A 194 7.27 4.88 -6.07
N LEU A 195 6.37 4.23 -6.83
CA LEU A 195 5.18 3.60 -6.28
C LEU A 195 5.49 2.25 -5.61
N LEU A 196 5.03 2.09 -4.38
CA LEU A 196 4.80 0.80 -3.75
C LEU A 196 3.34 0.41 -4.00
N ALA A 197 3.11 -0.43 -5.01
CA ALA A 197 1.76 -0.76 -5.47
C ALA A 197 1.09 -1.77 -4.53
N TYR A 198 0.08 -1.35 -3.75
CA TYR A 198 -0.67 -2.28 -2.92
C TYR A 198 -1.95 -2.79 -3.60
N SER A 199 -2.44 -3.94 -3.16
CA SER A 199 -3.61 -4.64 -3.69
C SER A 199 -3.52 -4.98 -5.19
N PRO A 200 -2.41 -5.52 -5.69
CA PRO A 200 -2.27 -5.87 -7.10
C PRO A 200 -3.32 -6.87 -7.58
N LEU A 201 -3.87 -7.69 -6.69
CA LEU A 201 -4.95 -8.65 -6.95
C LEU A 201 -6.35 -8.14 -6.55
N ALA A 202 -6.49 -6.83 -6.24
CA ALA A 202 -7.77 -6.23 -5.84
C ALA A 202 -8.50 -7.06 -4.76
N SER A 203 -7.84 -7.32 -3.63
CA SER A 203 -8.32 -8.22 -2.55
C SER A 203 -8.61 -9.66 -3.00
N GLY A 204 -7.99 -10.10 -4.09
CA GLY A 204 -8.13 -11.44 -4.66
C GLY A 204 -9.28 -11.58 -5.66
N THR A 205 -9.95 -10.49 -6.05
CA THR A 205 -11.03 -10.55 -7.05
C THR A 205 -10.50 -10.85 -8.45
N LEU A 206 -9.30 -10.38 -8.78
CA LEU A 206 -8.66 -10.64 -10.07
C LEU A 206 -8.26 -12.11 -10.29
N SER A 207 -8.35 -12.96 -9.26
CA SER A 207 -8.22 -14.42 -9.45
C SER A 207 -9.47 -15.09 -10.05
N GLY A 208 -10.58 -14.36 -10.17
CA GLY A 208 -11.86 -14.91 -10.63
C GLY A 208 -12.65 -15.71 -9.60
N LYS A 209 -12.09 -16.01 -8.43
CA LYS A 209 -12.71 -16.90 -7.43
C LYS A 209 -14.05 -16.40 -6.87
N TYR A 210 -14.37 -15.13 -7.09
CA TYR A 210 -15.62 -14.50 -6.62
C TYR A 210 -16.65 -14.29 -7.74
N LEU A 211 -16.33 -14.65 -8.97
CA LEU A 211 -17.27 -14.55 -10.09
C LEU A 211 -18.54 -15.35 -9.82
N ASP A 212 -19.63 -14.90 -10.44
CA ASP A 212 -20.95 -15.52 -10.33
C ASP A 212 -21.44 -15.65 -8.87
N GLY A 213 -21.09 -14.68 -8.02
CA GLY A 213 -21.49 -14.62 -6.62
C GLY A 213 -20.81 -15.62 -5.68
N LYS A 214 -19.79 -16.35 -6.15
CA LYS A 214 -19.06 -17.34 -5.33
C LYS A 214 -18.32 -16.65 -4.18
N LEU A 215 -18.35 -17.27 -3.01
CA LEU A 215 -17.63 -16.84 -1.81
C LEU A 215 -16.94 -18.06 -1.17
N PRO A 216 -15.79 -18.50 -1.68
CA PRO A 216 -15.09 -19.67 -1.17
C PRO A 216 -14.77 -19.54 0.32
N GLU A 217 -14.87 -20.66 1.08
CA GLU A 217 -14.56 -20.68 2.50
C GLU A 217 -13.14 -20.20 2.81
N GLY A 218 -12.98 -19.43 3.88
CA GLY A 218 -11.72 -18.83 4.28
C GLY A 218 -11.24 -17.69 3.37
N SER A 219 -11.99 -17.35 2.32
CA SER A 219 -11.62 -16.24 1.44
C SER A 219 -11.93 -14.88 2.08
N ARG A 220 -11.16 -13.85 1.70
CA ARG A 220 -11.27 -12.50 2.28
C ARG A 220 -12.68 -11.92 2.18
N LEU A 221 -13.34 -12.04 1.02
CA LEU A 221 -14.71 -11.52 0.85
C LEU A 221 -15.75 -12.34 1.60
N LYS A 222 -15.53 -13.63 1.81
CA LYS A 222 -16.42 -14.45 2.66
C LYS A 222 -16.32 -14.01 4.13
N LEU A 223 -15.10 -13.81 4.61
CA LEU A 223 -14.85 -13.46 6.01
C LEU A 223 -15.16 -11.98 6.33
N PHE A 224 -14.88 -11.06 5.39
CA PHE A 224 -14.86 -9.62 5.64
C PHE A 224 -15.54 -8.80 4.54
N GLY A 225 -16.45 -9.38 3.76
CA GLY A 225 -17.02 -8.78 2.54
C GLY A 225 -17.61 -7.38 2.73
N ASN A 226 -18.22 -7.11 3.88
CA ASN A 226 -18.79 -5.80 4.19
C ASN A 226 -17.72 -4.69 4.37
N ARG A 227 -16.46 -5.04 4.57
CA ARG A 227 -15.34 -4.09 4.68
C ARG A 227 -14.68 -3.76 3.35
N TYR A 228 -15.02 -4.49 2.28
CA TYR A 228 -14.38 -4.34 0.97
C TYR A 228 -15.41 -4.08 -0.15
N PRO A 229 -16.28 -3.04 -0.02
CA PRO A 229 -17.24 -2.72 -1.08
C PRO A 229 -16.53 -2.24 -2.35
N ARG A 230 -15.34 -1.67 -2.23
CA ARG A 230 -14.52 -1.12 -3.31
C ARG A 230 -14.40 -2.04 -4.53
N TYR A 231 -14.21 -3.34 -4.32
CA TYR A 231 -14.00 -4.30 -5.40
C TYR A 231 -15.26 -5.05 -5.82
N ARG A 232 -16.45 -4.50 -5.50
CA ARG A 232 -17.76 -5.08 -5.80
C ARG A 232 -18.70 -4.06 -6.46
N THR A 233 -18.14 -3.23 -7.33
CA THR A 233 -18.90 -2.24 -8.10
C THR A 233 -19.63 -2.94 -9.28
N PRO A 234 -20.67 -2.34 -9.85
CA PRO A 234 -21.44 -2.95 -10.95
C PRO A 234 -20.58 -3.38 -12.14
N ASN A 235 -19.54 -2.61 -12.47
CA ASN A 235 -18.67 -2.88 -13.62
C ASN A 235 -17.46 -3.76 -13.31
N SER A 236 -17.20 -4.05 -12.03
CA SER A 236 -16.00 -4.79 -11.63
C SER A 236 -16.03 -6.23 -12.12
N GLU A 237 -17.17 -6.91 -12.02
CA GLU A 237 -17.32 -8.31 -12.44
C GLU A 237 -17.12 -8.48 -13.94
N ASN A 238 -17.67 -7.58 -14.75
CA ASN A 238 -17.50 -7.60 -16.20
C ASN A 238 -16.02 -7.39 -16.59
N ALA A 239 -15.36 -6.42 -15.97
CA ALA A 239 -13.93 -6.18 -16.19
C ALA A 239 -13.09 -7.41 -15.81
N ILE A 240 -13.37 -8.04 -14.66
CA ILE A 240 -12.68 -9.27 -14.22
C ILE A 240 -12.85 -10.40 -15.22
N LYS A 241 -14.07 -10.63 -15.72
CA LYS A 241 -14.34 -11.66 -16.74
C LYS A 241 -13.50 -11.44 -18.00
N GLU A 242 -13.38 -10.20 -18.46
CA GLU A 242 -12.55 -9.89 -19.64
C GLU A 242 -11.05 -10.08 -19.34
N TYR A 243 -10.53 -9.67 -18.18
CA TYR A 243 -9.15 -9.93 -17.83
C TYR A 243 -8.83 -11.43 -17.71
N ILE A 244 -9.74 -12.23 -17.16
CA ILE A 244 -9.57 -13.68 -17.09
C ILE A 244 -9.59 -14.30 -18.50
N LYS A 245 -10.45 -13.83 -19.39
CA LYS A 245 -10.47 -14.25 -20.79
C LYS A 245 -9.15 -13.96 -21.48
N ILE A 246 -8.54 -12.79 -21.24
CA ILE A 246 -7.21 -12.46 -21.74
C ILE A 246 -6.19 -13.46 -21.19
N ALA A 247 -6.14 -13.68 -19.89
CA ALA A 247 -5.21 -14.61 -19.27
C ALA A 247 -5.34 -16.02 -19.89
N ASN A 248 -6.55 -16.53 -20.03
CA ASN A 248 -6.81 -17.83 -20.65
C ASN A 248 -6.37 -17.88 -22.12
N THR A 249 -6.62 -16.80 -22.89
CA THR A 249 -6.25 -16.73 -24.32
C THR A 249 -4.73 -16.85 -24.51
N TYR A 250 -3.97 -16.32 -23.59
CA TYR A 250 -2.50 -16.33 -23.63
C TYR A 250 -1.87 -17.41 -22.71
N ASN A 251 -2.68 -18.33 -22.19
CA ASN A 251 -2.24 -19.40 -21.29
C ASN A 251 -1.45 -18.89 -20.06
N LEU A 252 -1.93 -17.80 -19.45
CA LEU A 252 -1.38 -17.19 -18.24
C LEU A 252 -2.27 -17.44 -17.03
N ASP A 253 -1.68 -17.53 -15.84
CA ASP A 253 -2.45 -17.42 -14.61
C ASP A 253 -2.93 -15.97 -14.42
N PRO A 254 -4.23 -15.71 -14.14
CA PRO A 254 -4.76 -14.36 -14.03
C PRO A 254 -4.13 -13.55 -12.86
N CYS A 255 -3.73 -14.21 -11.77
CA CYS A 255 -3.07 -13.54 -10.66
C CYS A 255 -1.65 -13.11 -11.06
N GLN A 256 -0.90 -13.98 -11.74
CA GLN A 256 0.44 -13.65 -12.22
C GLN A 256 0.39 -12.53 -13.26
N MET A 257 -0.56 -12.59 -14.20
CA MET A 257 -0.78 -11.51 -15.18
C MET A 257 -1.06 -10.17 -14.48
N ALA A 258 -1.92 -10.15 -13.46
CA ALA A 258 -2.27 -8.93 -12.73
C ALA A 258 -1.08 -8.35 -11.92
N ILE A 259 -0.27 -9.19 -11.29
CA ILE A 259 0.94 -8.76 -10.56
C ILE A 259 1.99 -8.24 -11.54
N LYS A 260 2.26 -8.99 -12.61
CA LYS A 260 3.23 -8.60 -13.65
C LYS A 260 2.83 -7.31 -14.34
N PHE A 261 1.55 -7.09 -14.60
CA PHE A 261 1.05 -5.83 -15.14
C PHE A 261 1.45 -4.62 -14.27
N CYS A 262 1.40 -4.77 -12.95
CA CYS A 262 1.86 -3.71 -12.04
C CYS A 262 3.37 -3.55 -12.07
N GLU A 263 4.11 -4.66 -12.02
CA GLU A 263 5.57 -4.70 -11.92
C GLU A 263 6.28 -4.01 -13.09
N ILE A 264 5.79 -4.21 -14.30
CA ILE A 264 6.44 -3.67 -15.51
C ILE A 264 6.26 -2.16 -15.73
N LYS A 265 5.49 -1.49 -14.85
CA LYS A 265 5.27 -0.04 -15.00
C LYS A 265 6.49 0.75 -14.52
N PRO A 266 6.99 1.71 -15.30
CA PRO A 266 8.24 2.42 -15.00
C PRO A 266 8.16 3.28 -13.72
N PHE A 267 6.97 3.58 -13.22
CA PHE A 267 6.74 4.30 -11.96
C PHE A 267 6.58 3.37 -10.74
N VAL A 268 6.55 2.05 -10.92
CA VAL A 268 6.43 1.08 -9.83
C VAL A 268 7.81 0.62 -9.39
N THR A 269 8.13 0.87 -8.13
CA THR A 269 9.37 0.38 -7.49
C THR A 269 9.20 -1.02 -6.94
N SER A 270 8.04 -1.32 -6.36
CA SER A 270 7.74 -2.66 -5.82
C SER A 270 6.25 -2.91 -5.79
N VAL A 271 5.88 -4.18 -5.97
CA VAL A 271 4.49 -4.65 -5.86
C VAL A 271 4.32 -5.36 -4.52
N LEU A 272 3.41 -4.86 -3.68
CA LEU A 272 3.14 -5.43 -2.37
C LEU A 272 2.15 -6.58 -2.47
N ILE A 273 2.63 -7.78 -2.27
CA ILE A 273 1.82 -8.99 -2.26
C ILE A 273 1.51 -9.44 -0.83
N GLY A 274 0.42 -10.16 -0.67
CA GLY A 274 0.04 -10.84 0.56
C GLY A 274 -0.58 -12.19 0.26
N ALA A 275 -0.32 -13.18 1.11
CA ALA A 275 -0.84 -14.52 0.96
C ALA A 275 -1.22 -15.12 2.32
N THR A 276 -2.24 -15.98 2.33
CA THR A 276 -2.66 -16.75 3.52
C THR A 276 -2.34 -18.25 3.38
N LYS A 277 -1.86 -18.67 2.21
CA LYS A 277 -1.46 -20.04 1.89
C LYS A 277 -0.15 -20.02 1.12
N MET A 278 0.65 -21.09 1.29
CA MET A 278 1.94 -21.21 0.64
C MET A 278 1.84 -21.24 -0.89
N ASP A 279 0.81 -21.91 -1.43
CA ASP A 279 0.60 -21.97 -2.89
C ASP A 279 0.35 -20.57 -3.48
N GLN A 280 -0.42 -19.72 -2.76
CA GLN A 280 -0.64 -18.33 -3.16
C GLN A 280 0.66 -17.52 -3.11
N LEU A 281 1.49 -17.72 -2.07
CA LEU A 281 2.75 -17.01 -1.93
C LEU A 281 3.71 -17.38 -3.07
N LYS A 282 3.84 -18.66 -3.37
CA LYS A 282 4.66 -19.17 -4.48
C LYS A 282 4.19 -18.61 -5.81
N LEU A 283 2.89 -18.75 -6.11
CA LEU A 283 2.28 -18.23 -7.34
C LEU A 283 2.54 -16.73 -7.53
N ASN A 284 2.37 -15.95 -6.45
CA ASN A 284 2.59 -14.51 -6.50
C ASN A 284 4.05 -14.13 -6.73
N ILE A 285 4.99 -14.82 -6.09
CA ILE A 285 6.43 -14.59 -6.28
C ILE A 285 6.84 -15.02 -7.70
N ASP A 286 6.36 -16.14 -8.18
CA ASP A 286 6.69 -16.66 -9.52
C ASP A 286 6.19 -15.77 -10.67
N SER A 287 5.34 -14.77 -10.39
CA SER A 287 4.91 -13.78 -11.38
C SER A 287 6.07 -13.01 -12.03
N VAL A 288 7.23 -12.92 -11.38
CA VAL A 288 8.43 -12.28 -11.95
C VAL A 288 8.92 -13.01 -13.21
N ASN A 289 8.67 -14.31 -13.33
CA ASN A 289 9.15 -15.16 -14.40
C ASN A 289 8.29 -15.13 -15.67
N ILE A 290 7.10 -14.49 -15.65
CA ILE A 290 6.26 -14.38 -16.83
C ILE A 290 6.54 -13.09 -17.59
N GLU A 291 6.20 -13.10 -18.90
CA GLU A 291 6.30 -11.93 -19.75
C GLU A 291 4.93 -11.53 -20.28
N LEU A 292 4.67 -10.23 -20.38
CA LEU A 292 3.50 -9.68 -21.04
C LEU A 292 3.92 -9.03 -22.35
N SER A 293 3.58 -9.69 -23.47
CA SER A 293 3.84 -9.13 -24.80
C SER A 293 3.06 -7.83 -25.02
N ASN A 294 3.49 -7.02 -25.99
CA ASN A 294 2.76 -5.80 -26.37
C ASN A 294 1.30 -6.10 -26.73
N LYS A 295 1.03 -7.23 -27.36
CA LYS A 295 -0.33 -7.66 -27.71
C LYS A 295 -1.21 -7.91 -26.49
N ILE A 296 -0.67 -8.54 -25.44
CA ILE A 296 -1.37 -8.73 -24.15
C ILE A 296 -1.67 -7.37 -23.52
N LEU A 297 -0.70 -6.46 -23.51
CA LEU A 297 -0.87 -5.12 -22.96
C LEU A 297 -1.91 -4.29 -23.73
N GLU A 298 -1.95 -4.41 -25.06
CA GLU A 298 -2.99 -3.80 -25.88
C GLU A 298 -4.38 -4.32 -25.52
N ASP A 299 -4.53 -5.64 -25.36
CA ASP A 299 -5.82 -6.24 -25.01
C ASP A 299 -6.25 -5.86 -23.59
N ILE A 300 -5.33 -5.80 -22.62
CA ILE A 300 -5.56 -5.24 -21.28
C ILE A 300 -6.03 -3.78 -21.37
N ASN A 301 -5.40 -2.96 -22.21
CA ASN A 301 -5.78 -1.56 -22.38
C ASN A 301 -7.16 -1.39 -23.03
N LYS A 302 -7.58 -2.28 -23.92
CA LYS A 302 -8.96 -2.27 -24.47
C LYS A 302 -10.00 -2.49 -23.38
N VAL A 303 -9.74 -3.39 -22.42
CA VAL A 303 -10.64 -3.58 -21.25
C VAL A 303 -10.73 -2.30 -20.44
N GLN A 304 -9.58 -1.64 -20.17
CA GLN A 304 -9.56 -0.37 -19.44
C GLN A 304 -10.33 0.75 -20.13
N LEU A 305 -10.33 0.81 -21.45
CA LEU A 305 -11.11 1.80 -22.21
C LEU A 305 -12.63 1.62 -22.02
N VAL A 306 -13.10 0.39 -21.89
CA VAL A 306 -14.51 0.07 -21.66
C VAL A 306 -14.89 0.20 -20.19
N TYR A 307 -14.04 -0.29 -19.31
CA TYR A 307 -14.27 -0.33 -17.85
C TYR A 307 -13.21 0.51 -17.12
N SER A 308 -13.22 1.83 -17.34
CA SER A 308 -12.23 2.74 -16.76
C SER A 308 -12.34 2.79 -15.23
N ASN A 309 -11.29 2.33 -14.53
CA ASN A 309 -11.21 2.35 -13.07
C ASN A 309 -12.51 1.86 -12.38
N PRO A 310 -12.97 0.64 -12.63
CA PRO A 310 -14.24 0.19 -12.05
C PRO A 310 -14.21 0.07 -10.52
N CYS A 311 -13.03 0.12 -9.92
CA CYS A 311 -12.83 0.01 -8.47
C CYS A 311 -11.81 1.06 -7.95
N PRO A 312 -12.12 2.35 -8.07
CA PRO A 312 -11.20 3.43 -7.70
C PRO A 312 -10.90 3.50 -6.20
#